data_06eb3dd75f6068279aa903ac4f917a77
#
_entry.id   06eb3dd75f6068279aa903ac4f917a77
#
_cell.length_a   1.000
_cell.length_b   1.000
_cell.length_c   1.000
_cell.angle_alpha   90.00
_cell.angle_beta   90.00
_cell.angle_gamma   90.00
#
_symmetry.space_group_name_H-M   'P 1'
#
loop_
_entity.id
_entity.type
_entity.pdbx_description
1 polymer ?
#
loop_
_entity_poly.entity_id
_entity_poly.type
_entity_poly.pdbx_seq_one_letter_code
_entity_poly.pdbx_strand_id
1 'polypeptide(L)'
;MILIADGGSTKTDWRLLTPDGDNDFATVSFATSGINPFFLAGDEIVALLKSELCSQFEAAETAVSVSAIEHIYFYGAGIASQEKSDLVADALRTVFRSASDIEAHSDLFGAARGLCGREPGIPCILGTGSNSCYYDGCAIVDNVPPCGYILGDEGGGAVMGKKLLSAFLKRDLPESLCDKLRYECGLSKDIILERVYRQPFPNRFLAQYAKFLDNNKSETSVRTIITNCFEEFFDRNVLKYPQCRKVPVHLTGSIAFHFAEFLRSVAESRQLTIGKIIKSPIDDMAIYHKP
;
A
#
# COMPACT_ATOMS: atom_id res chain seq x y z
N MET A 1 25.16 1.23 -8.19
CA MET A 1 24.18 1.21 -7.07
C MET A 1 22.76 1.17 -7.61
N ILE A 2 21.82 0.55 -6.86
CA ILE A 2 20.41 0.42 -7.27
C ILE A 2 19.54 1.13 -6.24
N LEU A 3 18.65 2.01 -6.68
CA LEU A 3 17.70 2.72 -5.83
C LEU A 3 16.28 2.19 -6.08
N ILE A 4 15.59 1.77 -5.03
CA ILE A 4 14.23 1.23 -5.09
C ILE A 4 13.31 2.10 -4.23
N ALA A 5 12.10 2.40 -4.73
CA ALA A 5 11.10 3.19 -4.04
C ALA A 5 9.75 2.48 -3.94
N ASP A 6 9.11 2.58 -2.76
CA ASP A 6 7.69 2.28 -2.52
C ASP A 6 6.97 3.60 -2.22
N GLY A 7 6.35 4.18 -3.25
CA GLY A 7 5.75 5.50 -3.25
C GLY A 7 4.28 5.49 -2.87
N GLY A 8 3.96 5.91 -1.65
CA GLY A 8 2.59 6.22 -1.23
C GLY A 8 2.22 7.69 -1.42
N SER A 9 0.93 8.03 -1.24
CA SER A 9 0.48 9.44 -1.31
C SER A 9 0.91 10.30 -0.10
N THR A 10 1.40 9.71 0.98
CA THR A 10 1.78 10.42 2.20
C THR A 10 3.27 10.31 2.47
N LYS A 11 3.87 9.20 2.13
CA LYS A 11 5.27 8.85 2.37
C LYS A 11 5.77 8.00 1.21
N THR A 12 7.05 8.17 0.85
CA THR A 12 7.80 7.27 -0.03
C THR A 12 8.94 6.67 0.77
N ASP A 13 9.00 5.34 0.84
CA ASP A 13 10.10 4.59 1.41
C ASP A 13 11.11 4.25 0.32
N TRP A 14 12.42 4.39 0.62
CA TRP A 14 13.50 4.15 -0.30
C TRP A 14 14.48 3.11 0.25
N ARG A 15 15.01 2.28 -0.65
CA ARG A 15 16.14 1.37 -0.37
C ARG A 15 17.23 1.62 -1.40
N LEU A 16 18.42 1.88 -0.90
CA LEU A 16 19.62 1.96 -1.74
C LEU A 16 20.42 0.68 -1.52
N LEU A 17 20.62 -0.08 -2.59
CA LEU A 17 21.51 -1.23 -2.62
C LEU A 17 22.89 -0.76 -3.03
N THR A 18 23.86 -0.95 -2.14
CA THR A 18 25.27 -0.63 -2.35
C THR A 18 26.08 -1.93 -2.39
N PRO A 19 27.02 -2.11 -3.32
CA PRO A 19 27.89 -3.27 -3.30
C PRO A 19 28.62 -3.41 -1.96
N ASP A 20 28.63 -4.62 -1.39
CA ASP A 20 29.29 -4.96 -0.13
C ASP A 20 30.09 -6.28 -0.33
N GLY A 21 31.35 -6.14 -0.74
CA GLY A 21 32.19 -7.29 -1.12
C GLY A 21 31.89 -7.86 -2.51
N ASP A 22 32.33 -9.09 -2.76
CA ASP A 22 32.38 -9.66 -4.12
C ASP A 22 31.02 -10.09 -4.69
N ASN A 23 29.99 -10.31 -3.87
CA ASN A 23 28.66 -10.75 -4.37
C ASN A 23 27.51 -10.40 -3.40
N ASP A 24 27.67 -9.46 -2.48
CA ASP A 24 26.59 -9.04 -1.56
C ASP A 24 26.26 -7.55 -1.72
N PHE A 25 25.13 -7.15 -1.18
CA PHE A 25 24.64 -5.77 -1.20
C PHE A 25 24.18 -5.36 0.20
N ALA A 26 24.80 -4.33 0.72
CA ALA A 26 24.25 -3.61 1.87
C ALA A 26 23.02 -2.79 1.45
N THR A 27 22.09 -2.65 2.37
CA THR A 27 20.84 -1.90 2.13
C THR A 27 20.77 -0.70 3.06
N VAL A 28 20.70 0.49 2.49
CA VAL A 28 20.49 1.73 3.24
C VAL A 28 19.06 2.22 3.02
N SER A 29 18.41 2.63 4.11
CA SER A 29 17.00 3.05 4.10
C SER A 29 16.87 4.57 4.20
N PHE A 30 16.01 5.13 3.35
CA PHE A 30 15.64 6.54 3.39
C PHE A 30 14.11 6.67 3.31
N ALA A 31 13.61 7.87 3.62
CA ALA A 31 12.20 8.16 3.52
C ALA A 31 11.97 9.62 3.16
N THR A 32 10.99 9.87 2.30
CA THR A 32 10.58 11.21 1.89
C THR A 32 9.08 11.39 2.04
N SER A 33 8.61 12.61 1.84
CA SER A 33 7.20 12.89 1.57
C SER A 33 6.70 12.08 0.40
N GLY A 34 5.40 11.80 0.36
CA GLY A 34 4.79 10.93 -0.64
C GLY A 34 4.90 11.49 -2.06
N ILE A 35 5.30 10.64 -2.98
CA ILE A 35 5.34 10.96 -4.42
C ILE A 35 4.17 10.26 -5.09
N ASN A 36 3.15 11.03 -5.45
CA ASN A 36 1.99 10.54 -6.19
C ASN A 36 1.71 11.48 -7.36
N PRO A 37 1.93 11.04 -8.61
CA PRO A 37 1.78 11.85 -9.81
C PRO A 37 0.33 12.23 -10.15
N PHE A 38 -0.63 11.76 -9.37
CA PHE A 38 -2.00 12.25 -9.45
C PHE A 38 -2.16 13.65 -8.82
N PHE A 39 -1.31 13.96 -7.83
CA PHE A 39 -1.38 15.20 -7.05
C PHE A 39 -0.18 16.13 -7.29
N LEU A 40 0.97 15.60 -7.72
CA LEU A 40 2.22 16.34 -7.90
C LEU A 40 2.58 16.44 -9.38
N ALA A 41 3.01 17.63 -9.79
CA ALA A 41 3.62 17.86 -11.09
C ALA A 41 5.11 17.43 -11.10
N GLY A 42 5.70 17.29 -12.28
CA GLY A 42 7.08 16.80 -12.42
C GLY A 42 8.12 17.69 -11.73
N ASP A 43 7.97 19.01 -11.80
CA ASP A 43 8.83 19.98 -11.13
C ASP A 43 8.72 19.94 -9.60
N GLU A 44 7.53 19.67 -9.06
CA GLU A 44 7.31 19.46 -7.63
C GLU A 44 8.00 18.17 -7.16
N ILE A 45 7.93 17.09 -7.97
CA ILE A 45 8.64 15.82 -7.68
C ILE A 45 10.16 16.06 -7.69
N VAL A 46 10.68 16.78 -8.69
CA VAL A 46 12.12 17.16 -8.75
C VAL A 46 12.54 17.95 -7.53
N ALA A 47 11.74 18.95 -7.11
CA ALA A 47 12.02 19.76 -5.93
C ALA A 47 12.06 18.90 -4.64
N LEU A 48 11.08 18.00 -4.47
CA LEU A 48 11.01 17.08 -3.35
C LEU A 48 12.23 16.14 -3.31
N LEU A 49 12.58 15.52 -4.44
CA LEU A 49 13.73 14.62 -4.53
C LEU A 49 15.03 15.33 -4.12
N LYS A 50 15.25 16.57 -4.59
CA LYS A 50 16.44 17.36 -4.24
C LYS A 50 16.45 17.75 -2.77
N SER A 51 15.34 18.29 -2.26
CA SER A 51 15.28 18.84 -0.90
C SER A 51 15.24 17.74 0.18
N GLU A 52 14.63 16.59 -0.09
CA GLU A 52 14.45 15.57 0.92
C GLU A 52 15.37 14.36 0.71
N LEU A 53 15.43 13.77 -0.49
CA LEU A 53 16.21 12.54 -0.71
C LEU A 53 17.70 12.84 -0.87
N CYS A 54 18.08 13.78 -1.76
CA CYS A 54 19.50 14.12 -1.97
C CYS A 54 20.14 14.68 -0.70
N SER A 55 19.43 15.48 0.09
CA SER A 55 19.92 15.98 1.37
C SER A 55 20.19 14.86 2.39
N GLN A 56 19.38 13.79 2.38
CA GLN A 56 19.64 12.62 3.21
C GLN A 56 20.87 11.83 2.73
N PHE A 57 21.12 11.77 1.42
CA PHE A 57 22.33 11.14 0.86
C PHE A 57 23.60 11.87 1.29
N GLU A 58 23.57 13.21 1.33
CA GLU A 58 24.69 14.04 1.78
C GLU A 58 24.94 13.91 3.29
N ALA A 59 23.87 13.73 4.08
CA ALA A 59 23.93 13.62 5.53
C ALA A 59 24.23 12.19 6.03
N ALA A 60 24.22 11.18 5.16
CA ALA A 60 24.48 9.79 5.54
C ALA A 60 25.93 9.62 6.03
N GLU A 61 26.18 8.72 6.99
CA GLU A 61 27.52 8.42 7.54
C GLU A 61 28.53 8.05 6.44
N THR A 62 28.07 7.35 5.41
CA THR A 62 28.80 7.16 4.15
C THR A 62 28.10 8.00 3.10
N ALA A 63 28.69 9.13 2.71
CA ALA A 63 28.11 10.01 1.71
C ALA A 63 27.81 9.25 0.42
N VAL A 64 26.53 9.25 0.02
CA VAL A 64 26.08 8.61 -1.20
C VAL A 64 26.18 9.60 -2.36
N SER A 65 27.03 9.30 -3.34
CA SER A 65 27.04 10.10 -4.56
C SER A 65 25.85 9.79 -5.45
N VAL A 66 25.06 10.81 -5.75
CA VAL A 66 23.94 10.72 -6.70
C VAL A 66 24.39 10.16 -8.05
N SER A 67 25.64 10.47 -8.47
CA SER A 67 26.21 9.98 -9.73
C SER A 67 26.59 8.47 -9.72
N ALA A 68 26.61 7.83 -8.56
CA ALA A 68 26.88 6.40 -8.45
C ALA A 68 25.61 5.54 -8.56
N ILE A 69 24.44 6.15 -8.63
CA ILE A 69 23.16 5.45 -8.80
C ILE A 69 22.97 5.20 -10.31
N GLU A 70 22.95 3.92 -10.67
CA GLU A 70 22.87 3.45 -12.07
C GLU A 70 21.48 2.96 -12.46
N HIS A 71 20.75 2.36 -11.50
CA HIS A 71 19.42 1.81 -11.74
C HIS A 71 18.44 2.37 -10.71
N ILE A 72 17.24 2.73 -11.16
CA ILE A 72 16.17 3.24 -10.29
C ILE A 72 14.86 2.52 -10.62
N TYR A 73 14.28 1.90 -9.62
CA TYR A 73 12.98 1.24 -9.70
C TYR A 73 12.00 1.93 -8.77
N PHE A 74 11.09 2.70 -9.33
CA PHE A 74 10.06 3.42 -8.58
C PHE A 74 8.71 2.71 -8.73
N TYR A 75 8.09 2.36 -7.61
CA TYR A 75 6.75 1.80 -7.56
C TYR A 75 5.87 2.72 -6.75
N GLY A 76 4.80 3.25 -7.36
CA GLY A 76 4.04 4.28 -6.67
C GLY A 76 2.54 4.27 -6.90
N ALA A 77 1.81 4.65 -5.85
CA ALA A 77 0.40 4.97 -5.95
C ALA A 77 0.17 6.11 -6.96
N GLY A 78 -0.91 6.02 -7.74
CA GLY A 78 -1.25 7.03 -8.74
C GLY A 78 -0.59 6.84 -10.11
N ILE A 79 0.31 5.87 -10.28
CA ILE A 79 0.84 5.50 -11.60
C ILE A 79 -0.15 4.53 -12.27
N ALA A 80 -1.20 5.09 -12.85
CA ALA A 80 -2.27 4.33 -13.51
C ALA A 80 -2.22 4.39 -15.05
N SER A 81 -1.25 5.10 -15.63
CA SER A 81 -1.08 5.23 -17.07
C SER A 81 0.39 5.42 -17.43
N GLN A 82 0.73 5.20 -18.69
CA GLN A 82 2.09 5.45 -19.22
C GLN A 82 2.49 6.92 -19.03
N GLU A 83 1.59 7.88 -19.23
CA GLU A 83 1.84 9.30 -19.01
C GLU A 83 2.31 9.59 -17.56
N LYS A 84 1.68 8.95 -16.57
CA LYS A 84 2.06 9.10 -15.16
C LYS A 84 3.38 8.40 -14.83
N SER A 85 3.64 7.26 -15.48
CA SER A 85 4.93 6.58 -15.42
C SER A 85 6.05 7.47 -15.95
N ASP A 86 5.86 8.01 -17.16
CA ASP A 86 6.83 8.88 -17.83
C ASP A 86 7.10 10.16 -17.01
N LEU A 87 6.06 10.78 -16.44
CA LEU A 87 6.20 11.95 -15.58
C LEU A 87 7.14 11.70 -14.38
N VAL A 88 6.97 10.57 -13.70
CA VAL A 88 7.84 10.20 -12.56
C VAL A 88 9.24 9.84 -13.04
N ALA A 89 9.36 9.06 -14.12
CA ALA A 89 10.65 8.66 -14.69
C ALA A 89 11.45 9.89 -15.15
N ASP A 90 10.82 10.87 -15.78
CA ASP A 90 11.48 12.12 -16.24
C ASP A 90 11.94 13.01 -15.06
N ALA A 91 11.14 13.06 -13.99
CA ALA A 91 11.54 13.75 -12.76
C ALA A 91 12.77 13.08 -12.13
N LEU A 92 12.80 11.75 -12.07
CA LEU A 92 13.95 10.97 -11.60
C LEU A 92 15.18 11.20 -12.49
N ARG A 93 15.05 11.17 -13.84
CA ARG A 93 16.15 11.45 -14.78
C ARG A 93 16.72 12.85 -14.61
N THR A 94 15.89 13.83 -14.27
CA THR A 94 16.33 15.21 -14.04
C THR A 94 17.27 15.31 -12.85
N VAL A 95 17.07 14.51 -11.81
CA VAL A 95 17.88 14.49 -10.59
C VAL A 95 19.06 13.52 -10.74
N PHE A 96 18.81 12.30 -11.20
CA PHE A 96 19.77 11.20 -11.29
C PHE A 96 20.30 11.04 -12.72
N ARG A 97 21.07 12.03 -13.19
CA ARG A 97 21.51 12.13 -14.59
C ARG A 97 22.44 10.99 -15.05
N SER A 98 23.09 10.30 -14.11
CA SER A 98 23.99 9.18 -14.39
C SER A 98 23.27 7.83 -14.43
N ALA A 99 21.99 7.79 -14.04
CA ALA A 99 21.22 6.54 -14.07
C ALA A 99 20.96 6.12 -15.53
N SER A 100 21.40 4.93 -15.86
CA SER A 100 21.24 4.34 -17.20
C SER A 100 19.88 3.70 -17.40
N ASP A 101 19.22 3.26 -16.29
CA ASP A 101 17.95 2.57 -16.33
C ASP A 101 17.04 3.11 -15.22
N ILE A 102 15.86 3.61 -15.61
CA ILE A 102 14.85 4.16 -14.71
C ILE A 102 13.49 3.62 -15.11
N GLU A 103 12.91 2.80 -14.24
CA GLU A 103 11.55 2.29 -14.35
C GLU A 103 10.64 2.96 -13.31
N ALA A 104 9.44 3.34 -13.73
CA ALA A 104 8.39 3.81 -12.83
C ALA A 104 7.09 3.03 -13.11
N HIS A 105 6.57 2.35 -12.10
CA HIS A 105 5.41 1.47 -12.20
C HIS A 105 4.42 1.70 -11.06
N SER A 106 3.23 1.09 -11.17
CA SER A 106 2.24 1.12 -10.11
C SER A 106 2.73 0.43 -8.82
N ASP A 107 2.22 0.86 -7.68
CA ASP A 107 2.41 0.21 -6.38
C ASP A 107 2.02 -1.27 -6.41
N LEU A 108 0.96 -1.62 -7.15
CA LEU A 108 0.53 -3.01 -7.31
C LEU A 108 1.58 -3.87 -8.03
N PHE A 109 2.28 -3.33 -9.03
CA PHE A 109 3.35 -4.06 -9.69
C PHE A 109 4.57 -4.25 -8.80
N GLY A 110 4.89 -3.23 -7.97
CA GLY A 110 5.91 -3.36 -6.93
C GLY A 110 5.54 -4.42 -5.89
N ALA A 111 4.29 -4.42 -5.42
CA ALA A 111 3.79 -5.45 -4.53
C ALA A 111 3.87 -6.84 -5.16
N ALA A 112 3.58 -6.98 -6.47
CA ALA A 112 3.69 -8.24 -7.19
C ALA A 112 5.13 -8.76 -7.22
N ARG A 113 6.09 -7.93 -7.63
CA ARG A 113 7.53 -8.28 -7.64
C ARG A 113 8.06 -8.63 -6.25
N GLY A 114 7.72 -7.82 -5.22
CA GLY A 114 8.17 -8.07 -3.85
C GLY A 114 7.57 -9.31 -3.22
N LEU A 115 6.25 -9.50 -3.35
CA LEU A 115 5.55 -10.59 -2.69
C LEU A 115 5.73 -11.95 -3.39
N CYS A 116 5.64 -11.95 -4.72
CA CYS A 116 5.65 -13.16 -5.53
C CYS A 116 7.06 -13.48 -6.07
N GLY A 117 7.96 -12.49 -6.14
CA GLY A 117 9.24 -12.67 -6.80
C GLY A 117 9.05 -12.93 -8.29
N ARG A 118 9.51 -14.10 -8.75
CA ARG A 118 9.39 -14.57 -10.14
C ARG A 118 8.37 -15.71 -10.29
N GLU A 119 7.57 -15.96 -9.26
CA GLU A 119 6.57 -17.03 -9.26
C GLU A 119 5.16 -16.47 -9.47
N PRO A 120 4.24 -17.23 -10.08
CA PRO A 120 2.86 -16.83 -10.19
C PRO A 120 2.17 -16.69 -8.83
N GLY A 121 1.32 -15.66 -8.68
CA GLY A 121 0.60 -15.41 -7.44
C GLY A 121 -0.51 -14.37 -7.60
N ILE A 122 -1.24 -14.15 -6.51
CA ILE A 122 -2.22 -13.07 -6.40
C ILE A 122 -1.75 -12.11 -5.31
N PRO A 123 -0.95 -11.09 -5.67
CA PRO A 123 -0.56 -10.04 -4.74
C PRO A 123 -1.74 -9.09 -4.50
N CYS A 124 -1.93 -8.74 -3.22
CA CYS A 124 -2.99 -7.86 -2.75
C CYS A 124 -2.41 -6.76 -1.87
N ILE A 125 -2.87 -5.54 -2.07
CA ILE A 125 -2.59 -4.40 -1.19
C ILE A 125 -3.83 -4.11 -0.37
N LEU A 126 -3.72 -4.08 0.97
CA LEU A 126 -4.77 -3.67 1.90
C LEU A 126 -4.23 -2.55 2.81
N GLY A 127 -4.54 -1.33 2.43
CA GLY A 127 -4.19 -0.09 3.12
C GLY A 127 -5.41 0.79 3.37
N THR A 128 -5.36 2.07 3.03
CA THR A 128 -6.54 2.95 3.04
C THR A 128 -7.64 2.43 2.12
N GLY A 129 -7.28 2.05 0.89
CA GLY A 129 -8.10 1.27 -0.04
C GLY A 129 -7.59 -0.16 -0.14
N SER A 130 -7.99 -0.86 -1.21
CA SER A 130 -7.49 -2.19 -1.55
C SER A 130 -7.24 -2.33 -3.05
N ASN A 131 -6.35 -3.22 -3.43
CA ASN A 131 -6.12 -3.61 -4.81
C ASN A 131 -5.59 -5.03 -4.87
N SER A 132 -5.77 -5.73 -5.99
CA SER A 132 -5.25 -7.08 -6.21
C SER A 132 -5.03 -7.32 -7.70
N CYS A 133 -4.19 -8.28 -8.05
CA CYS A 133 -4.06 -8.74 -9.43
C CYS A 133 -3.69 -10.22 -9.50
N TYR A 134 -3.82 -10.81 -10.68
CA TYR A 134 -3.11 -12.04 -11.01
C TYR A 134 -1.78 -11.67 -11.69
N TYR A 135 -0.70 -12.14 -11.09
CA TYR A 135 0.67 -11.99 -11.57
C TYR A 135 1.19 -13.35 -12.02
N ASP A 136 1.78 -13.45 -13.22
CA ASP A 136 2.25 -14.71 -13.78
C ASP A 136 3.72 -15.07 -13.47
N GLY A 137 4.37 -14.22 -12.66
CA GLY A 137 5.81 -14.30 -12.37
C GLY A 137 6.63 -13.26 -13.16
N CYS A 138 6.02 -12.57 -14.12
CA CYS A 138 6.65 -11.58 -14.99
C CYS A 138 5.84 -10.30 -15.10
N ALA A 139 4.54 -10.43 -15.33
CA ALA A 139 3.61 -9.32 -15.60
C ALA A 139 2.30 -9.48 -14.84
N ILE A 140 1.61 -8.35 -14.65
CA ILE A 140 0.20 -8.36 -14.25
C ILE A 140 -0.63 -8.75 -15.47
N VAL A 141 -1.29 -9.91 -15.37
CA VAL A 141 -2.10 -10.48 -16.47
C VAL A 141 -3.57 -10.09 -16.34
N ASP A 142 -4.05 -9.95 -15.09
CA ASP A 142 -5.45 -9.61 -14.81
C ASP A 142 -5.53 -8.76 -13.54
N ASN A 143 -6.42 -7.77 -13.54
CA ASN A 143 -6.65 -6.88 -12.41
C ASN A 143 -8.15 -6.58 -12.27
N VAL A 144 -8.77 -7.06 -11.23
CA VAL A 144 -10.11 -6.63 -10.84
C VAL A 144 -10.04 -5.19 -10.33
N PRO A 145 -10.71 -4.23 -10.98
CA PRO A 145 -10.55 -2.82 -10.64
C PRO A 145 -11.00 -2.52 -9.20
N PRO A 146 -10.21 -1.78 -8.41
CA PRO A 146 -10.51 -1.49 -7.01
C PRO A 146 -11.69 -0.53 -6.81
N CYS A 147 -12.00 0.32 -7.80
CA CYS A 147 -13.14 1.23 -7.89
C CYS A 147 -13.27 2.29 -6.78
N GLY A 148 -12.29 2.41 -5.87
CA GLY A 148 -12.32 3.36 -4.75
C GLY A 148 -13.36 3.02 -3.66
N TYR A 149 -13.28 3.69 -2.51
CA TYR A 149 -14.02 3.36 -1.29
C TYR A 149 -15.56 3.51 -1.37
N ILE A 150 -16.09 4.13 -2.43
CA ILE A 150 -17.53 4.25 -2.65
C ILE A 150 -18.09 3.02 -3.36
N LEU A 151 -17.43 2.59 -4.43
CA LEU A 151 -17.90 1.51 -5.32
C LEU A 151 -17.16 0.18 -5.09
N GLY A 152 -16.04 0.19 -4.38
CA GLY A 152 -15.14 -0.94 -4.17
C GLY A 152 -14.27 -0.75 -2.94
N ASP A 153 -12.96 -1.00 -3.08
CA ASP A 153 -11.94 -1.00 -2.01
C ASP A 153 -12.33 -1.92 -0.84
N GLU A 154 -13.04 -3.02 -1.13
CA GLU A 154 -13.43 -4.00 -0.11
C GLU A 154 -12.20 -4.48 0.67
N GLY A 155 -12.33 -4.63 1.98
CA GLY A 155 -11.22 -4.98 2.86
C GLY A 155 -10.25 -3.86 3.16
N GLY A 156 -10.34 -2.70 2.48
CA GLY A 156 -9.56 -1.50 2.78
C GLY A 156 -10.05 -0.77 4.02
N GLY A 157 -9.15 -0.03 4.67
CA GLY A 157 -9.43 0.69 5.92
C GLY A 157 -10.56 1.70 5.80
N ALA A 158 -10.72 2.35 4.64
CA ALA A 158 -11.81 3.29 4.42
C ALA A 158 -13.18 2.60 4.42
N VAL A 159 -13.28 1.42 3.81
CA VAL A 159 -14.53 0.62 3.82
C VAL A 159 -14.80 0.06 5.22
N MET A 160 -13.77 -0.40 5.93
CA MET A 160 -13.90 -0.85 7.32
C MET A 160 -14.41 0.27 8.22
N GLY A 161 -13.80 1.47 8.14
CA GLY A 161 -14.22 2.63 8.89
C GLY A 161 -15.62 3.12 8.52
N LYS A 162 -15.99 3.08 7.23
CA LYS A 162 -17.34 3.39 6.76
C LYS A 162 -18.38 2.48 7.42
N LYS A 163 -18.13 1.16 7.46
CA LYS A 163 -19.02 0.19 8.11
C LYS A 163 -19.13 0.42 9.61
N LEU A 164 -18.02 0.67 10.30
CA LEU A 164 -18.01 1.00 11.73
C LEU A 164 -18.83 2.26 12.04
N LEU A 165 -18.56 3.37 11.32
CA LEU A 165 -19.26 4.62 11.57
C LEU A 165 -20.74 4.55 11.18
N SER A 166 -21.10 3.77 10.17
CA SER A 166 -22.50 3.48 9.85
C SER A 166 -23.19 2.74 10.99
N ALA A 167 -22.56 1.67 11.52
CA ALA A 167 -23.10 0.90 12.65
C ALA A 167 -23.25 1.77 13.91
N PHE A 168 -22.28 2.64 14.18
CA PHE A 168 -22.35 3.62 15.28
C PHE A 168 -23.57 4.55 15.12
N LEU A 169 -23.75 5.16 13.96
CA LEU A 169 -24.84 6.09 13.68
C LEU A 169 -26.22 5.42 13.67
N LYS A 170 -26.28 4.12 13.31
CA LYS A 170 -27.50 3.33 13.27
C LYS A 170 -27.81 2.62 14.59
N ARG A 171 -26.94 2.76 15.61
CA ARG A 171 -27.06 2.14 16.94
C ARG A 171 -27.00 0.60 16.89
N ASP A 172 -26.20 0.06 15.96
CA ASP A 172 -25.99 -1.40 15.80
C ASP A 172 -24.83 -1.90 16.67
N LEU A 173 -24.11 -0.99 17.38
CA LEU A 173 -23.01 -1.32 18.28
C LEU A 173 -23.48 -1.34 19.76
N PRO A 174 -22.84 -2.16 20.62
CA PRO A 174 -22.99 -2.07 22.06
C PRO A 174 -22.69 -0.66 22.57
N GLU A 175 -23.42 -0.20 23.61
CA GLU A 175 -23.27 1.16 24.15
C GLU A 175 -21.82 1.43 24.63
N SER A 176 -21.14 0.43 25.18
CA SER A 176 -19.73 0.55 25.57
C SER A 176 -18.81 0.95 24.42
N LEU A 177 -19.04 0.46 23.22
CA LEU A 177 -18.29 0.86 22.01
C LEU A 177 -18.74 2.23 21.51
N CYS A 178 -20.05 2.52 21.60
CA CYS A 178 -20.57 3.83 21.26
C CYS A 178 -19.97 4.93 22.14
N ASP A 179 -19.80 4.67 23.42
CA ASP A 179 -19.18 5.61 24.36
C ASP A 179 -17.71 5.85 24.06
N LYS A 180 -16.95 4.80 23.75
CA LYS A 180 -15.57 4.97 23.28
C LYS A 180 -15.49 5.84 22.02
N LEU A 181 -16.36 5.62 21.04
CA LEU A 181 -16.37 6.45 19.82
C LEU A 181 -16.74 7.90 20.11
N ARG A 182 -17.70 8.15 21.02
CA ARG A 182 -18.10 9.50 21.43
C ARG A 182 -17.01 10.21 22.23
N TYR A 183 -16.48 9.58 23.26
CA TYR A 183 -15.67 10.26 24.28
C TYR A 183 -14.16 10.13 24.00
N GLU A 184 -13.68 8.98 23.54
CA GLU A 184 -12.25 8.81 23.24
C GLU A 184 -11.89 9.30 21.83
N CYS A 185 -12.80 9.11 20.84
CA CYS A 185 -12.60 9.55 19.46
C CYS A 185 -13.25 10.92 19.17
N GLY A 186 -14.02 11.50 20.08
CA GLY A 186 -14.68 12.80 19.92
C GLY A 186 -15.74 12.81 18.83
N LEU A 187 -16.42 11.69 18.56
CA LEU A 187 -17.35 11.57 17.45
C LEU A 187 -18.77 11.95 17.81
N SER A 188 -19.37 12.75 16.93
CA SER A 188 -20.80 12.99 16.87
C SER A 188 -21.30 12.77 15.44
N LYS A 189 -22.62 12.67 15.27
CA LYS A 189 -23.25 12.61 13.94
C LYS A 189 -22.79 13.76 13.05
N ASP A 190 -22.80 14.99 13.59
CA ASP A 190 -22.48 16.18 12.81
C ASP A 190 -21.03 16.21 12.36
N ILE A 191 -20.09 15.83 13.23
CA ILE A 191 -18.66 15.69 12.90
C ILE A 191 -18.47 14.65 11.80
N ILE A 192 -19.10 13.48 11.91
CA ILE A 192 -18.98 12.43 10.91
C ILE A 192 -19.49 12.90 9.55
N LEU A 193 -20.70 13.50 9.51
CA LEU A 193 -21.28 13.99 8.26
C LEU A 193 -20.45 15.12 7.65
N GLU A 194 -19.96 16.06 8.46
CA GLU A 194 -19.10 17.15 8.01
C GLU A 194 -17.81 16.58 7.36
N ARG A 195 -17.12 15.65 8.06
CA ARG A 195 -15.85 15.06 7.61
C ARG A 195 -16.00 14.19 6.36
N VAL A 196 -17.13 13.48 6.23
CA VAL A 196 -17.35 12.56 5.10
C VAL A 196 -17.85 13.27 3.86
N TYR A 197 -18.72 14.31 4.02
CA TYR A 197 -19.42 14.89 2.88
C TYR A 197 -18.97 16.30 2.49
N ARG A 198 -18.23 17.01 3.36
CA ARG A 198 -17.87 18.42 3.12
C ARG A 198 -16.37 18.70 3.20
N GLN A 199 -15.58 17.80 3.81
CA GLN A 199 -14.14 18.00 3.97
C GLN A 199 -13.36 17.18 2.94
N PRO A 200 -12.12 17.59 2.57
CA PRO A 200 -11.26 16.82 1.70
C PRO A 200 -10.82 15.50 2.34
N PHE A 201 -10.46 14.54 1.49
CA PHE A 201 -9.91 13.23 1.87
C PHE A 201 -10.78 12.40 2.84
N PRO A 202 -12.08 12.22 2.57
CA PRO A 202 -12.98 11.44 3.44
C PRO A 202 -12.52 9.98 3.59
N ASN A 203 -11.86 9.40 2.58
CA ASN A 203 -11.28 8.06 2.65
C ASN A 203 -10.21 7.94 3.74
N ARG A 204 -9.35 8.96 3.93
CA ARG A 204 -8.35 8.98 5.01
C ARG A 204 -9.03 9.11 6.38
N PHE A 205 -10.04 9.98 6.48
CA PHE A 205 -10.83 10.12 7.69
C PHE A 205 -11.50 8.80 8.08
N LEU A 206 -12.08 8.07 7.13
CA LEU A 206 -12.68 6.77 7.39
C LEU A 206 -11.63 5.74 7.81
N ALA A 207 -10.52 5.64 7.07
CA ALA A 207 -9.50 4.63 7.28
C ALA A 207 -8.83 4.69 8.66
N GLN A 208 -8.75 5.87 9.30
CA GLN A 208 -8.16 5.99 10.65
C GLN A 208 -8.88 5.14 11.70
N TYR A 209 -10.15 4.82 11.50
CA TYR A 209 -10.94 4.00 12.44
C TYR A 209 -10.64 2.50 12.33
N ALA A 210 -9.82 2.07 11.39
CA ALA A 210 -9.27 0.70 11.40
C ALA A 210 -8.49 0.41 12.69
N LYS A 211 -7.80 1.43 13.25
CA LYS A 211 -7.13 1.31 14.56
C LYS A 211 -8.11 1.07 15.72
N PHE A 212 -9.27 1.70 15.67
CA PHE A 212 -10.33 1.43 16.67
C PHE A 212 -10.83 -0.01 16.57
N LEU A 213 -11.02 -0.52 15.35
CA LEU A 213 -11.40 -1.92 15.14
C LEU A 213 -10.32 -2.88 15.66
N ASP A 214 -9.05 -2.62 15.39
CA ASP A 214 -7.93 -3.45 15.89
C ASP A 214 -7.88 -3.47 17.41
N ASN A 215 -8.01 -2.31 18.07
CA ASN A 215 -8.01 -2.20 19.52
C ASN A 215 -9.22 -2.87 20.21
N ASN A 216 -10.31 -3.09 19.50
CA ASN A 216 -11.55 -3.68 20.02
C ASN A 216 -11.92 -5.00 19.32
N LYS A 217 -10.99 -5.68 18.67
CA LYS A 217 -11.24 -6.90 17.87
C LYS A 217 -11.70 -8.12 18.68
N SER A 218 -11.67 -8.07 20.00
CA SER A 218 -12.28 -9.08 20.89
C SER A 218 -13.80 -8.98 20.95
N GLU A 219 -14.38 -7.81 20.64
CA GLU A 219 -15.81 -7.59 20.66
C GLU A 219 -16.51 -8.24 19.46
N THR A 220 -17.59 -8.98 19.70
CA THR A 220 -18.30 -9.74 18.64
C THR A 220 -18.76 -8.87 17.49
N SER A 221 -19.33 -7.70 17.75
CA SER A 221 -19.78 -6.76 16.70
C SER A 221 -18.63 -6.25 15.84
N VAL A 222 -17.46 -5.98 16.45
CA VAL A 222 -16.24 -5.57 15.73
C VAL A 222 -15.70 -6.72 14.90
N ARG A 223 -15.62 -7.93 15.46
CA ARG A 223 -15.22 -9.13 14.69
C ARG A 223 -16.09 -9.34 13.45
N THR A 224 -17.40 -9.18 13.61
CA THR A 224 -18.35 -9.30 12.50
C THR A 224 -18.07 -8.28 11.41
N ILE A 225 -17.83 -7.01 11.77
CA ILE A 225 -17.48 -5.96 10.79
C ILE A 225 -16.20 -6.32 10.04
N ILE A 226 -15.13 -6.72 10.76
CA ILE A 226 -13.84 -7.08 10.17
C ILE A 226 -14.00 -8.29 9.22
N THR A 227 -14.64 -9.36 9.70
CA THR A 227 -14.84 -10.59 8.94
C THR A 227 -15.61 -10.31 7.64
N ASN A 228 -16.75 -9.61 7.73
CA ASN A 228 -17.56 -9.27 6.57
C ASN A 228 -16.79 -8.41 5.53
N CYS A 229 -15.90 -7.51 5.98
CA CYS A 229 -15.06 -6.72 5.07
C CYS A 229 -14.10 -7.62 4.28
N PHE A 230 -13.48 -8.60 4.93
CA PHE A 230 -12.57 -9.52 4.23
C PHE A 230 -13.29 -10.58 3.41
N GLU A 231 -14.47 -11.02 3.84
CA GLU A 231 -15.33 -11.86 3.01
C GLU A 231 -15.66 -11.16 1.69
N GLU A 232 -16.12 -9.92 1.75
CA GLU A 232 -16.40 -9.13 0.55
C GLU A 232 -15.13 -8.95 -0.31
N PHE A 233 -13.96 -8.70 0.30
CA PHE A 233 -12.71 -8.58 -0.43
C PHE A 233 -12.38 -9.84 -1.22
N PHE A 234 -12.40 -10.99 -0.57
CA PHE A 234 -12.10 -12.25 -1.25
C PHE A 234 -13.15 -12.58 -2.32
N ASP A 235 -14.43 -12.40 -2.01
CA ASP A 235 -15.54 -12.79 -2.90
C ASP A 235 -15.64 -11.89 -4.14
N ARG A 236 -15.35 -10.60 -4.00
CA ARG A 236 -15.50 -9.63 -5.07
C ARG A 236 -14.22 -9.37 -5.86
N ASN A 237 -13.06 -9.69 -5.31
CA ASN A 237 -11.76 -9.46 -5.95
C ASN A 237 -11.02 -10.79 -6.18
N VAL A 238 -10.50 -11.44 -5.16
CA VAL A 238 -9.60 -12.59 -5.28
C VAL A 238 -10.23 -13.78 -6.00
N LEU A 239 -11.48 -14.14 -5.66
CA LEU A 239 -12.19 -15.25 -6.29
C LEU A 239 -12.59 -15.00 -7.75
N LYS A 240 -12.38 -13.80 -8.28
CA LYS A 240 -12.61 -13.49 -9.69
C LYS A 240 -11.46 -13.97 -10.58
N TYR A 241 -10.27 -14.19 -10.02
CA TYR A 241 -9.15 -14.75 -10.77
C TYR A 241 -9.29 -16.28 -10.90
N PRO A 242 -9.34 -16.83 -12.13
CA PRO A 242 -9.48 -18.30 -12.33
C PRO A 242 -8.37 -19.12 -11.70
N GLN A 243 -7.22 -18.49 -11.42
CA GLN A 243 -6.03 -19.11 -10.83
C GLN A 243 -6.03 -19.14 -9.32
N CYS A 244 -6.98 -18.49 -8.64
CA CYS A 244 -6.95 -18.20 -7.20
C CYS A 244 -6.79 -19.42 -6.29
N ARG A 245 -7.19 -20.62 -6.74
CA ARG A 245 -6.99 -21.88 -5.99
C ARG A 245 -5.73 -22.65 -6.39
N LYS A 246 -4.97 -22.17 -7.40
CA LYS A 246 -3.77 -22.83 -7.92
C LYS A 246 -2.49 -22.14 -7.51
N VAL A 247 -2.56 -20.85 -7.17
CA VAL A 247 -1.43 -20.02 -6.79
C VAL A 247 -1.66 -19.39 -5.42
N PRO A 248 -0.62 -19.03 -4.67
CA PRO A 248 -0.78 -18.38 -3.36
C PRO A 248 -1.31 -16.96 -3.50
N VAL A 249 -2.13 -16.56 -2.51
CA VAL A 249 -2.54 -15.16 -2.30
C VAL A 249 -1.58 -14.53 -1.32
N HIS A 250 -0.93 -13.46 -1.72
CA HIS A 250 -0.01 -12.69 -0.88
C HIS A 250 -0.62 -11.34 -0.55
N LEU A 251 -0.40 -10.84 0.66
CA LEU A 251 -1.00 -9.59 1.10
C LEU A 251 0.07 -8.65 1.69
N THR A 252 -0.07 -7.36 1.38
CA THR A 252 0.74 -6.31 1.97
C THR A 252 -0.11 -5.12 2.39
N GLY A 253 0.43 -4.29 3.26
CA GLY A 253 -0.21 -3.08 3.77
C GLY A 253 -0.58 -3.18 5.25
N SER A 254 -0.87 -2.02 5.85
CA SER A 254 -1.15 -1.94 7.29
C SER A 254 -2.38 -2.75 7.71
N ILE A 255 -3.43 -2.73 6.90
CA ILE A 255 -4.66 -3.51 7.19
C ILE A 255 -4.35 -5.01 7.09
N ALA A 256 -3.66 -5.45 6.03
CA ALA A 256 -3.28 -6.85 5.89
C ALA A 256 -2.48 -7.34 7.11
N PHE A 257 -1.51 -6.56 7.54
CA PHE A 257 -0.61 -6.92 8.63
C PHE A 257 -1.32 -7.01 9.99
N HIS A 258 -2.10 -5.98 10.36
CA HIS A 258 -2.76 -5.91 11.67
C HIS A 258 -3.93 -6.89 11.81
N PHE A 259 -4.58 -7.27 10.71
CA PHE A 259 -5.72 -8.18 10.70
C PHE A 259 -5.40 -9.55 10.06
N ALA A 260 -4.12 -9.95 10.06
CA ALA A 260 -3.66 -11.17 9.40
C ALA A 260 -4.40 -12.44 9.84
N GLU A 261 -4.79 -12.55 11.12
CA GLU A 261 -5.55 -13.68 11.66
C GLU A 261 -6.94 -13.83 11.00
N PHE A 262 -7.63 -12.70 10.80
CA PHE A 262 -8.95 -12.69 10.13
C PHE A 262 -8.82 -13.05 8.65
N LEU A 263 -7.83 -12.49 7.97
CA LEU A 263 -7.56 -12.78 6.56
C LEU A 263 -7.27 -14.26 6.34
N ARG A 264 -6.44 -14.88 7.19
CA ARG A 264 -6.17 -16.33 7.13
C ARG A 264 -7.42 -17.16 7.34
N SER A 265 -8.23 -16.85 8.36
CA SER A 265 -9.47 -17.57 8.68
C SER A 265 -10.49 -17.48 7.54
N VAL A 266 -10.67 -16.28 6.96
CA VAL A 266 -11.60 -16.07 5.85
C VAL A 266 -11.10 -16.75 4.57
N ALA A 267 -9.81 -16.71 4.28
CA ALA A 267 -9.21 -17.38 3.13
C ALA A 267 -9.34 -18.91 3.22
N GLU A 268 -9.10 -19.49 4.41
CA GLU A 268 -9.26 -20.91 4.67
C GLU A 268 -10.69 -21.39 4.38
N SER A 269 -11.69 -20.63 4.84
CA SER A 269 -13.11 -20.96 4.57
C SER A 269 -13.46 -20.95 3.07
N ARG A 270 -12.63 -20.30 2.24
CA ARG A 270 -12.77 -20.20 0.77
C ARG A 270 -11.81 -21.12 0.02
N GLN A 271 -11.06 -21.97 0.75
CA GLN A 271 -10.08 -22.90 0.18
C GLN A 271 -8.97 -22.17 -0.62
N LEU A 272 -8.55 -21.00 -0.12
CA LEU A 272 -7.44 -20.23 -0.67
C LEU A 272 -6.17 -20.46 0.13
N THR A 273 -5.04 -20.55 -0.55
CA THR A 273 -3.72 -20.65 0.08
C THR A 273 -3.15 -19.26 0.32
N ILE A 274 -2.96 -18.86 1.57
CA ILE A 274 -2.29 -17.62 1.93
C ILE A 274 -0.78 -17.85 1.98
N GLY A 275 -0.05 -17.07 1.20
CA GLY A 275 1.40 -16.99 1.24
C GLY A 275 1.90 -15.95 2.27
N LYS A 276 2.68 -14.97 1.83
CA LYS A 276 3.20 -13.88 2.68
C LYS A 276 2.07 -12.93 3.10
N ILE A 277 2.13 -12.47 4.36
CA ILE A 277 1.40 -11.27 4.82
C ILE A 277 2.43 -10.36 5.47
N ILE A 278 2.69 -9.19 4.88
CA ILE A 278 3.71 -8.25 5.32
C ILE A 278 3.15 -6.82 5.41
N LYS A 279 3.81 -5.97 6.19
CA LYS A 279 3.36 -4.59 6.40
C LYS A 279 3.70 -3.67 5.24
N SER A 280 4.89 -3.83 4.65
CA SER A 280 5.38 -3.06 3.51
C SER A 280 6.21 -3.96 2.61
N PRO A 281 6.11 -3.84 1.28
CA PRO A 281 6.81 -4.72 0.34
C PRO A 281 8.23 -4.24 0.02
N ILE A 282 8.69 -3.08 0.51
CA ILE A 282 9.92 -2.42 0.05
C ILE A 282 11.19 -3.28 0.24
N ASP A 283 11.29 -4.04 1.34
CA ASP A 283 12.45 -4.89 1.59
C ASP A 283 12.45 -6.12 0.65
N ASP A 284 11.28 -6.71 0.40
CA ASP A 284 11.13 -7.79 -0.58
C ASP A 284 11.34 -7.27 -2.03
N MET A 285 10.94 -6.03 -2.35
CA MET A 285 11.29 -5.39 -3.63
C MET A 285 12.80 -5.22 -3.77
N ALA A 286 13.48 -4.81 -2.70
CA ALA A 286 14.94 -4.70 -2.71
C ALA A 286 15.61 -6.06 -2.96
N ILE A 287 15.10 -7.13 -2.37
CA ILE A 287 15.57 -8.51 -2.63
C ILE A 287 15.33 -8.89 -4.10
N TYR A 288 14.17 -8.56 -4.67
CA TYR A 288 13.83 -8.85 -6.07
C TYR A 288 14.82 -8.23 -7.06
N HIS A 289 15.34 -7.04 -6.76
CA HIS A 289 16.25 -6.26 -7.59
C HIS A 289 17.75 -6.48 -7.29
N LYS A 290 18.08 -7.33 -6.33
CA LYS A 290 19.47 -7.78 -6.17
C LYS A 290 19.90 -8.51 -7.45
N PRO A 291 21.07 -8.19 -8.01
CA PRO A 291 21.60 -8.84 -9.22
C PRO A 291 21.78 -10.34 -9.07
#